data_c857a4a6278e238ff1d428ee5f4ec3f5
#
_entry.id   c857a4a6278e238ff1d428ee5f4ec3f5
#
_cell.length_a   1.000
_cell.length_b   1.000
_cell.length_c   1.000
_cell.angle_alpha   90.00
_cell.angle_beta   90.00
_cell.angle_gamma   90.00
#
_symmetry.space_group_name_H-M   'P 1'
#
loop_
_entity.id
_entity.type
_entity.pdbx_description
1 polymer ?
#
loop_
_entity_poly.entity_id
_entity_poly.type
_entity_poly.pdbx_seq_one_letter_code
_entity_poly.pdbx_strand_id
1 'polypeptide(L)'
;MVSRPRRRRLCRALLTALVVASVAVPVSGAVRPADVPSPAPTVRGPLPTVTPSALAVRYAATRADIAAAARTAHDHGDDKRAEALRALAGPARHLLTFDGRHGGRAVEVVGDLSRADRIAVLVPGAGVSVDSYWRLKSGAQALRTQLGDRAAVVAWLGYETPATVSLVAATSRRAQGAALELGEFLGELMRVKPAARTSLLCHSYGSVVCARAAAGLRIADLVLYGSPGVGVDDVAGLRTPAVVWAGRGDDDWIADVPHIRLQLPYADVGFGTDPVSEGFGARIFDAGSGGHSDYLAPGSVPLKNIARIVDGQIPDAPRA
;
A
#
# COMPACT_ATOMS: atom_id res chain seq x y z
N MET A 1 -19.99 -10.28 55.24
CA MET A 1 -19.82 -9.18 54.22
C MET A 1 -18.61 -9.52 53.36
N VAL A 2 -18.77 -10.36 52.36
CA VAL A 2 -17.74 -10.60 51.33
C VAL A 2 -18.44 -10.94 50.04
N SER A 3 -18.32 -10.12 48.99
CA SER A 3 -18.45 -10.59 47.58
C SER A 3 -18.57 -9.49 46.51
N ARG A 4 -17.84 -8.35 46.67
CA ARG A 4 -17.82 -7.32 45.61
C ARG A 4 -16.74 -7.47 44.51
N PRO A 5 -15.58 -8.16 44.65
CA PRO A 5 -14.58 -8.22 43.61
C PRO A 5 -14.85 -9.27 42.50
N ARG A 6 -15.61 -10.35 42.78
CA ARG A 6 -15.93 -11.41 41.80
C ARG A 6 -16.88 -10.94 40.72
N ARG A 7 -17.90 -10.13 41.03
CA ARG A 7 -18.87 -9.61 40.07
C ARG A 7 -18.20 -8.66 39.03
N ARG A 8 -17.27 -7.81 39.46
CA ARG A 8 -16.55 -6.92 38.53
C ARG A 8 -15.62 -7.67 37.56
N ARG A 9 -15.03 -8.78 37.98
CA ARG A 9 -14.22 -9.64 37.11
C ARG A 9 -15.07 -10.40 36.09
N LEU A 10 -16.24 -10.90 36.51
CA LEU A 10 -17.21 -11.56 35.61
C LEU A 10 -17.80 -10.57 34.60
N CYS A 11 -18.19 -9.36 35.01
CA CYS A 11 -18.68 -8.34 34.06
C CYS A 11 -17.62 -7.88 33.06
N ARG A 12 -16.36 -7.76 33.48
CA ARG A 12 -15.24 -7.47 32.53
C ARG A 12 -14.98 -8.63 31.58
N ALA A 13 -15.00 -9.87 32.08
CA ALA A 13 -14.83 -11.05 31.22
C ALA A 13 -15.99 -11.22 30.24
N LEU A 14 -17.23 -10.93 30.64
CA LEU A 14 -18.42 -10.95 29.78
C LEU A 14 -18.40 -9.80 28.77
N LEU A 15 -17.96 -8.59 29.13
CA LEU A 15 -17.78 -7.48 28.20
C LEU A 15 -16.67 -7.76 27.18
N THR A 16 -15.56 -8.34 27.61
CA THR A 16 -14.48 -8.76 26.70
C THR A 16 -14.93 -9.90 25.78
N ALA A 17 -15.69 -10.86 26.29
CA ALA A 17 -16.29 -11.94 25.49
C ALA A 17 -17.36 -11.41 24.51
N LEU A 18 -18.14 -10.40 24.89
CA LEU A 18 -19.16 -9.78 24.03
C LEU A 18 -18.52 -8.95 22.90
N VAL A 19 -17.42 -8.24 23.20
CA VAL A 19 -16.64 -7.50 22.19
C VAL A 19 -15.94 -8.47 21.23
N VAL A 20 -15.41 -9.58 21.72
CA VAL A 20 -14.82 -10.64 20.87
C VAL A 20 -15.92 -11.37 20.08
N ALA A 21 -17.10 -11.60 20.64
CA ALA A 21 -18.23 -12.23 19.94
C ALA A 21 -18.88 -11.29 18.92
N SER A 22 -18.92 -9.97 19.15
CA SER A 22 -19.43 -9.01 18.16
C SER A 22 -18.47 -8.79 16.99
N VAL A 23 -17.18 -9.07 17.16
CA VAL A 23 -16.17 -9.11 16.08
C VAL A 23 -16.19 -10.47 15.36
N ALA A 24 -16.70 -11.52 16.01
CA ALA A 24 -16.82 -12.88 15.47
C ALA A 24 -18.20 -13.20 14.90
N VAL A 25 -19.12 -12.22 14.72
CA VAL A 25 -20.28 -12.42 13.85
C VAL A 25 -19.71 -12.68 12.46
N PRO A 26 -19.80 -13.91 11.93
CA PRO A 26 -19.42 -14.13 10.56
C PRO A 26 -20.34 -13.22 9.75
N VAL A 27 -19.76 -12.34 8.95
CA VAL A 27 -20.46 -11.73 7.81
C VAL A 27 -20.65 -12.88 6.81
N SER A 28 -21.38 -13.88 7.24
CA SER A 28 -21.94 -14.95 6.43
C SER A 28 -23.10 -14.34 5.69
N GLY A 29 -22.82 -13.71 4.52
CA GLY A 29 -23.87 -13.17 3.70
C GLY A 29 -23.57 -11.85 3.00
N ALA A 30 -22.41 -11.24 3.12
CA ALA A 30 -21.96 -10.35 2.07
C ALA A 30 -21.71 -11.23 0.84
N VAL A 31 -22.75 -11.40 0.02
CA VAL A 31 -22.61 -11.89 -1.35
C VAL A 31 -21.50 -11.04 -1.94
N ARG A 32 -20.29 -11.61 -2.10
CA ARG A 32 -19.26 -10.96 -2.92
C ARG A 32 -19.97 -10.70 -4.25
N PRO A 33 -19.98 -9.45 -4.75
CA PRO A 33 -20.45 -9.23 -6.11
C PRO A 33 -19.75 -10.27 -6.97
N ALA A 34 -20.49 -10.97 -7.82
CA ALA A 34 -19.90 -11.98 -8.71
C ALA A 34 -18.68 -11.35 -9.35
N ASP A 35 -17.54 -12.03 -9.30
CA ASP A 35 -16.30 -11.50 -9.89
C ASP A 35 -16.60 -11.14 -11.34
N VAL A 36 -16.45 -9.86 -11.69
CA VAL A 36 -16.64 -9.40 -13.06
C VAL A 36 -15.64 -10.16 -13.94
N PRO A 37 -16.11 -10.88 -14.97
CA PRO A 37 -15.21 -11.58 -15.86
C PRO A 37 -14.15 -10.62 -16.43
N SER A 38 -12.92 -11.07 -16.45
CA SER A 38 -11.82 -10.34 -17.07
C SER A 38 -10.99 -11.31 -17.92
N PRO A 39 -10.51 -10.89 -19.10
CA PRO A 39 -9.57 -11.68 -19.85
C PRO A 39 -8.38 -12.07 -18.97
N ALA A 40 -7.82 -13.27 -19.22
CA ALA A 40 -6.58 -13.66 -18.57
C ALA A 40 -5.49 -12.61 -18.85
N PRO A 41 -4.69 -12.22 -17.84
CA PRO A 41 -3.63 -11.25 -18.06
C PRO A 41 -2.63 -11.79 -19.09
N THR A 42 -2.20 -10.95 -19.99
CA THR A 42 -1.12 -11.31 -20.91
C THR A 42 0.16 -11.50 -20.10
N VAL A 43 0.72 -12.71 -20.15
CA VAL A 43 2.01 -13.00 -19.53
C VAL A 43 3.07 -12.17 -20.26
N ARG A 44 3.61 -11.19 -19.61
CA ARG A 44 4.71 -10.37 -20.10
C ARG A 44 5.97 -10.75 -19.33
N GLY A 45 7.08 -10.86 -20.03
CA GLY A 45 8.37 -11.05 -19.40
C GLY A 45 8.72 -9.90 -18.43
N PRO A 46 9.91 -9.96 -17.81
CA PRO A 46 10.41 -8.95 -16.87
C PRO A 46 10.30 -7.52 -17.41
N LEU A 47 10.54 -6.54 -16.56
CA LEU A 47 10.58 -5.14 -16.97
C LEU A 47 11.57 -4.96 -18.14
N PRO A 48 11.17 -4.32 -19.24
CA PRO A 48 12.05 -4.10 -20.37
C PRO A 48 13.18 -3.16 -19.98
N THR A 49 14.22 -3.10 -20.81
CA THR A 49 15.20 -2.02 -20.75
C THR A 49 14.47 -0.68 -20.71
N VAL A 50 14.84 0.20 -19.79
CA VAL A 50 14.09 1.45 -19.52
C VAL A 50 14.50 2.53 -20.53
N THR A 51 14.24 2.24 -21.83
CA THR A 51 14.32 3.22 -22.92
C THR A 51 12.93 3.75 -23.26
N PRO A 52 12.80 4.99 -23.77
CA PRO A 52 11.50 5.52 -24.15
C PRO A 52 10.72 4.62 -25.11
N SER A 53 11.41 4.02 -26.10
CA SER A 53 10.79 3.13 -27.09
C SER A 53 10.29 1.82 -26.49
N ALA A 54 11.11 1.15 -25.66
CA ALA A 54 10.72 -0.11 -25.03
C ALA A 54 9.56 0.09 -24.03
N LEU A 55 9.57 1.20 -23.28
CA LEU A 55 8.47 1.58 -22.40
C LEU A 55 7.20 1.89 -23.19
N ALA A 56 7.30 2.62 -24.32
CA ALA A 56 6.14 2.93 -25.17
C ALA A 56 5.46 1.65 -25.67
N VAL A 57 6.22 0.64 -26.10
CA VAL A 57 5.70 -0.66 -26.52
C VAL A 57 4.98 -1.35 -25.35
N ARG A 58 5.59 -1.37 -24.14
CA ARG A 58 5.01 -1.96 -22.96
C ARG A 58 3.69 -1.27 -22.59
N TYR A 59 3.66 0.06 -22.55
CA TYR A 59 2.47 0.84 -22.21
C TYR A 59 1.34 0.65 -23.23
N ALA A 60 1.66 0.61 -24.52
CA ALA A 60 0.67 0.38 -25.57
C ALA A 60 0.03 -1.01 -25.44
N ALA A 61 0.85 -2.04 -25.22
CA ALA A 61 0.38 -3.40 -25.04
C ALA A 61 -0.50 -3.56 -23.78
N THR A 62 -0.09 -2.96 -22.66
CA THR A 62 -0.89 -2.99 -21.42
C THR A 62 -2.20 -2.23 -21.58
N ARG A 63 -2.20 -1.11 -22.28
CA ARG A 63 -3.42 -0.35 -22.63
C ARG A 63 -4.41 -1.20 -23.42
N ALA A 64 -3.93 -1.99 -24.37
CA ALA A 64 -4.78 -2.88 -25.16
C ALA A 64 -5.48 -3.94 -24.28
N ASP A 65 -4.77 -4.52 -23.30
CA ASP A 65 -5.35 -5.47 -22.36
C ASP A 65 -6.43 -4.82 -21.47
N ILE A 66 -6.16 -3.60 -20.99
CA ILE A 66 -7.14 -2.86 -20.18
C ILE A 66 -8.38 -2.53 -21.00
N ALA A 67 -8.21 -2.12 -22.28
CA ALA A 67 -9.33 -1.84 -23.15
C ALA A 67 -10.16 -3.11 -23.46
N ALA A 68 -9.51 -4.27 -23.58
CA ALA A 68 -10.22 -5.55 -23.70
C ALA A 68 -11.02 -5.87 -22.44
N ALA A 69 -10.43 -5.71 -21.24
CA ALA A 69 -11.12 -5.91 -19.97
C ALA A 69 -12.30 -4.93 -19.79
N ALA A 70 -12.17 -3.68 -20.24
CA ALA A 70 -13.26 -2.70 -20.21
C ALA A 70 -14.46 -3.12 -21.09
N ARG A 71 -14.19 -3.69 -22.28
CA ARG A 71 -15.27 -4.26 -23.12
C ARG A 71 -15.95 -5.43 -22.44
N THR A 72 -15.17 -6.38 -21.91
CA THR A 72 -15.73 -7.55 -21.20
C THR A 72 -16.61 -7.12 -20.02
N ALA A 73 -16.18 -6.14 -19.23
CA ALA A 73 -16.96 -5.61 -18.11
C ALA A 73 -18.27 -4.98 -18.58
N HIS A 74 -18.24 -4.20 -19.66
CA HIS A 74 -19.42 -3.60 -20.28
C HIS A 74 -20.39 -4.66 -20.80
N ASP A 75 -19.90 -5.64 -21.54
CA ASP A 75 -20.71 -6.73 -22.11
C ASP A 75 -21.35 -7.59 -21.00
N HIS A 76 -20.74 -7.60 -19.81
CA HIS A 76 -21.27 -8.25 -18.62
C HIS A 76 -22.23 -7.37 -17.81
N GLY A 77 -22.45 -6.12 -18.21
CA GLY A 77 -23.35 -5.18 -17.55
C GLY A 77 -22.73 -4.44 -16.34
N ASP A 78 -21.42 -4.53 -16.13
CA ASP A 78 -20.74 -3.73 -15.08
C ASP A 78 -20.17 -2.43 -15.69
N ASP A 79 -21.05 -1.46 -15.90
CA ASP A 79 -20.70 -0.17 -16.49
C ASP A 79 -19.74 0.62 -15.59
N LYS A 80 -19.83 0.48 -14.26
CA LYS A 80 -18.93 1.15 -13.33
C LYS A 80 -17.49 0.66 -13.51
N ARG A 81 -17.30 -0.65 -13.56
CA ARG A 81 -15.99 -1.26 -13.83
C ARG A 81 -15.51 -0.89 -15.23
N ALA A 82 -16.38 -0.95 -16.23
CA ALA A 82 -16.05 -0.58 -17.60
C ALA A 82 -15.56 0.86 -17.71
N GLU A 83 -16.21 1.81 -17.03
CA GLU A 83 -15.80 3.21 -16.99
C GLU A 83 -14.42 3.39 -16.28
N ALA A 84 -14.23 2.78 -15.13
CA ALA A 84 -12.96 2.80 -14.43
C ALA A 84 -11.80 2.28 -15.30
N LEU A 85 -12.03 1.16 -16.01
CA LEU A 85 -11.04 0.58 -16.91
C LEU A 85 -10.80 1.46 -18.16
N ARG A 86 -11.83 2.09 -18.74
CA ARG A 86 -11.63 3.07 -19.83
C ARG A 86 -10.79 4.26 -19.38
N ALA A 87 -11.04 4.77 -18.17
CA ALA A 87 -10.22 5.83 -17.59
C ALA A 87 -8.77 5.38 -17.35
N LEU A 88 -8.56 4.12 -16.97
CA LEU A 88 -7.24 3.52 -16.81
C LEU A 88 -6.52 3.32 -18.14
N ALA A 89 -7.25 3.03 -19.23
CA ALA A 89 -6.72 2.87 -20.59
C ALA A 89 -6.44 4.19 -21.32
N GLY A 90 -6.61 5.34 -20.65
CA GLY A 90 -6.40 6.66 -21.26
C GLY A 90 -5.02 6.81 -21.94
N PRO A 91 -4.91 7.60 -23.02
CA PRO A 91 -3.69 7.68 -23.84
C PRO A 91 -2.47 8.23 -23.09
N ALA A 92 -2.69 9.07 -22.08
CA ALA A 92 -1.64 9.65 -21.23
C ALA A 92 -1.25 8.76 -20.03
N ARG A 93 -1.76 7.51 -19.98
CA ARG A 93 -1.48 6.59 -18.88
C ARG A 93 -0.33 5.64 -19.22
N HIS A 94 0.60 5.46 -18.31
CA HIS A 94 1.82 4.68 -18.50
C HIS A 94 1.82 3.42 -17.60
N LEU A 95 1.02 2.42 -18.00
CA LEU A 95 0.91 1.19 -17.20
C LEU A 95 1.93 0.14 -17.63
N LEU A 96 2.69 -0.37 -16.69
CA LEU A 96 3.67 -1.44 -16.85
C LEU A 96 3.00 -2.82 -16.86
N THR A 97 2.01 -3.02 -15.98
CA THR A 97 1.29 -4.29 -15.82
C THR A 97 -0.19 -4.03 -15.53
N PHE A 98 -1.02 -5.01 -15.86
CA PHE A 98 -2.45 -5.02 -15.57
C PHE A 98 -2.96 -6.46 -15.46
N ASP A 99 -3.82 -6.72 -14.46
CA ASP A 99 -4.64 -7.91 -14.33
C ASP A 99 -6.03 -7.47 -13.84
N GLY A 100 -7.06 -7.66 -14.64
CA GLY A 100 -8.42 -7.21 -14.33
C GLY A 100 -9.20 -8.12 -13.37
N ARG A 101 -8.66 -9.28 -12.98
CA ARG A 101 -9.34 -10.26 -12.11
C ARG A 101 -9.34 -9.81 -10.65
N HIS A 102 -10.32 -10.27 -9.86
CA HIS A 102 -10.37 -10.07 -8.39
C HIS A 102 -10.12 -8.62 -7.94
N GLY A 103 -10.91 -7.69 -8.21
CA GLY A 103 -10.70 -6.28 -7.82
C GLY A 103 -9.63 -5.54 -8.65
N GLY A 104 -8.82 -6.28 -9.41
CA GLY A 104 -7.82 -5.78 -10.35
C GLY A 104 -6.49 -5.39 -9.71
N ARG A 105 -5.42 -5.51 -10.51
CA ARG A 105 -4.05 -5.11 -10.19
C ARG A 105 -3.52 -4.25 -11.32
N ALA A 106 -2.77 -3.22 -10.98
CA ALA A 106 -2.19 -2.31 -11.97
C ALA A 106 -0.92 -1.66 -11.42
N VAL A 107 0.08 -1.52 -12.27
CA VAL A 107 1.30 -0.78 -11.92
C VAL A 107 1.48 0.34 -12.94
N GLU A 108 1.40 1.58 -12.47
CA GLU A 108 1.47 2.78 -13.30
C GLU A 108 2.69 3.62 -12.95
N VAL A 109 3.34 4.17 -13.95
CA VAL A 109 4.39 5.16 -13.81
C VAL A 109 3.81 6.56 -14.01
N VAL A 110 4.02 7.44 -13.05
CA VAL A 110 3.76 8.87 -13.15
C VAL A 110 5.09 9.60 -13.30
N GLY A 111 5.31 10.25 -14.42
CA GLY A 111 6.59 10.82 -14.82
C GLY A 111 7.31 9.99 -15.88
N ASP A 112 8.58 10.28 -16.12
CA ASP A 112 9.42 9.59 -17.11
C ASP A 112 10.41 8.64 -16.42
N LEU A 113 10.09 7.34 -16.42
CA LEU A 113 10.94 6.33 -15.80
C LEU A 113 12.32 6.22 -16.50
N SER A 114 12.40 6.53 -17.79
CA SER A 114 13.67 6.44 -18.52
C SER A 114 14.71 7.46 -18.01
N ARG A 115 14.24 8.64 -17.64
CA ARG A 115 15.08 9.75 -17.17
C ARG A 115 15.20 9.86 -15.65
N ALA A 116 14.40 9.10 -14.92
CA ALA A 116 14.36 9.19 -13.47
C ALA A 116 15.66 8.68 -12.82
N ASP A 117 16.22 9.48 -11.94
CA ASP A 117 17.28 9.11 -11.00
C ASP A 117 16.75 8.92 -9.55
N ARG A 118 15.48 9.28 -9.32
CA ARG A 118 14.74 9.02 -8.08
C ARG A 118 13.43 8.35 -8.42
N ILE A 119 13.16 7.24 -7.75
CA ILE A 119 11.96 6.46 -7.98
C ILE A 119 11.26 6.22 -6.65
N ALA A 120 10.03 6.69 -6.53
CA ALA A 120 9.17 6.40 -5.40
C ALA A 120 8.18 5.30 -5.79
N VAL A 121 8.17 4.19 -5.07
CA VAL A 121 7.17 3.12 -5.26
C VAL A 121 6.11 3.24 -4.19
N LEU A 122 4.89 3.59 -4.59
CA LEU A 122 3.76 3.88 -3.72
C LEU A 122 2.87 2.64 -3.59
N VAL A 123 2.78 2.07 -2.39
CA VAL A 123 2.01 0.86 -2.08
C VAL A 123 0.79 1.24 -1.26
N PRO A 124 -0.43 1.02 -1.76
CA PRO A 124 -1.66 1.42 -1.08
C PRO A 124 -1.99 0.49 0.10
N GLY A 125 -2.86 0.98 0.97
CA GLY A 125 -3.50 0.19 2.02
C GLY A 125 -4.74 -0.56 1.55
N ALA A 126 -5.63 -0.87 2.51
CA ALA A 126 -6.89 -1.55 2.28
C ALA A 126 -7.88 -0.71 1.44
N GLY A 127 -8.84 -1.37 0.80
CA GLY A 127 -9.96 -0.73 0.09
C GLY A 127 -9.61 -0.08 -1.25
N VAL A 128 -8.44 -0.37 -1.82
CA VAL A 128 -8.03 0.13 -3.14
C VAL A 128 -8.18 -1.00 -4.17
N SER A 129 -8.87 -0.71 -5.26
CA SER A 129 -9.05 -1.60 -6.41
C SER A 129 -8.90 -0.80 -7.70
N VAL A 130 -9.00 -1.44 -8.87
CA VAL A 130 -9.00 -0.68 -10.13
C VAL A 130 -10.21 0.25 -10.25
N ASP A 131 -11.33 -0.02 -9.57
CA ASP A 131 -12.51 0.85 -9.55
C ASP A 131 -12.30 2.12 -8.73
N SER A 132 -11.38 2.08 -7.78
CA SER A 132 -10.99 3.23 -6.95
C SER A 132 -9.55 3.69 -7.18
N TYR A 133 -8.93 3.23 -8.28
CA TYR A 133 -7.52 3.48 -8.62
C TYR A 133 -7.16 4.96 -8.69
N TRP A 134 -8.13 5.81 -8.99
CA TRP A 134 -7.94 7.26 -9.03
C TRP A 134 -7.36 7.83 -7.72
N ARG A 135 -7.65 7.22 -6.56
CA ARG A 135 -7.10 7.63 -5.26
C ARG A 135 -5.58 7.46 -5.22
N LEU A 136 -5.10 6.28 -5.60
CA LEU A 136 -3.68 5.97 -5.65
C LEU A 136 -2.96 6.87 -6.68
N LYS A 137 -3.58 7.05 -7.85
CA LYS A 137 -3.07 7.93 -8.91
C LYS A 137 -2.95 9.37 -8.45
N SER A 138 -3.97 9.92 -7.79
CA SER A 138 -3.95 11.31 -7.30
C SER A 138 -2.79 11.56 -6.35
N GLY A 139 -2.56 10.64 -5.40
CA GLY A 139 -1.40 10.72 -4.50
C GLY A 139 -0.07 10.63 -5.25
N ALA A 140 0.03 9.72 -6.23
CA ALA A 140 1.23 9.59 -7.06
C ALA A 140 1.50 10.86 -7.89
N GLN A 141 0.45 11.49 -8.44
CA GLN A 141 0.57 12.75 -9.17
C GLN A 141 0.99 13.91 -8.28
N ALA A 142 0.39 14.04 -7.08
CA ALA A 142 0.75 15.07 -6.12
C ALA A 142 2.22 14.93 -5.70
N LEU A 143 2.67 13.72 -5.39
CA LEU A 143 4.07 13.46 -5.05
C LEU A 143 5.01 13.76 -6.23
N ARG A 144 4.66 13.33 -7.45
CA ARG A 144 5.46 13.61 -8.65
C ARG A 144 5.63 15.12 -8.88
N THR A 145 4.57 15.89 -8.63
CA THR A 145 4.62 17.36 -8.74
C THR A 145 5.62 17.97 -7.74
N GLN A 146 5.72 17.43 -6.54
CA GLN A 146 6.69 17.90 -5.53
C GLN A 146 8.14 17.53 -5.88
N LEU A 147 8.37 16.37 -6.51
CA LEU A 147 9.71 15.83 -6.76
C LEU A 147 10.41 16.40 -8.00
N GLY A 148 9.68 17.10 -8.89
CA GLY A 148 10.27 17.66 -10.13
C GLY A 148 10.62 16.60 -11.19
N ASP A 149 11.27 17.02 -12.29
CA ASP A 149 11.32 16.27 -13.56
C ASP A 149 12.22 15.04 -13.60
N ARG A 150 13.16 14.92 -12.68
CA ARG A 150 14.07 13.76 -12.61
C ARG A 150 13.60 12.66 -11.66
N ALA A 151 12.35 12.70 -11.26
CA ALA A 151 11.74 11.65 -10.46
C ALA A 151 10.63 10.92 -11.23
N ALA A 152 10.37 9.68 -10.88
CA ALA A 152 9.19 8.94 -11.28
C ALA A 152 8.51 8.37 -10.04
N VAL A 153 7.18 8.37 -10.04
CA VAL A 153 6.38 7.71 -9.00
C VAL A 153 5.69 6.51 -9.61
N VAL A 154 5.94 5.34 -9.05
CA VAL A 154 5.29 4.10 -9.44
C VAL A 154 4.13 3.84 -8.50
N ALA A 155 2.91 3.98 -8.99
CA ALA A 155 1.69 3.62 -8.27
C ALA A 155 1.50 2.10 -8.39
N TRP A 156 1.87 1.35 -7.34
CA TRP A 156 1.89 -0.11 -7.35
C TRP A 156 0.66 -0.69 -6.64
N LEU A 157 -0.36 -1.05 -7.41
CA LEU A 157 -1.49 -1.87 -6.99
C LEU A 157 -1.26 -3.30 -7.49
N GLY A 158 -0.25 -3.99 -6.97
CA GLY A 158 0.12 -5.32 -7.41
C GLY A 158 -0.54 -6.45 -6.62
N TYR A 159 -1.49 -6.16 -5.72
CA TYR A 159 -2.14 -7.16 -4.89
C TYR A 159 -3.62 -6.85 -4.68
N GLU A 160 -4.38 -7.89 -4.34
CA GLU A 160 -5.76 -7.74 -3.90
C GLU A 160 -5.78 -7.17 -2.47
N THR A 161 -6.15 -5.90 -2.34
CA THR A 161 -6.19 -5.26 -1.03
C THR A 161 -7.34 -5.81 -0.18
N PRO A 162 -7.16 -5.93 1.16
CA PRO A 162 -8.29 -6.30 2.02
C PRO A 162 -9.35 -5.19 2.03
N ALA A 163 -10.60 -5.56 2.36
CA ALA A 163 -11.61 -4.56 2.65
C ALA A 163 -11.23 -3.77 3.92
N THR A 164 -11.55 -2.47 3.96
CA THR A 164 -11.15 -1.57 5.07
C THR A 164 -11.63 -2.08 6.43
N VAL A 165 -12.83 -2.63 6.50
CA VAL A 165 -13.40 -3.20 7.74
C VAL A 165 -12.73 -4.52 8.17
N SER A 166 -11.91 -5.11 7.32
CA SER A 166 -11.21 -6.38 7.57
C SER A 166 -9.74 -6.20 7.93
N LEU A 167 -9.27 -4.99 8.27
CA LEU A 167 -7.86 -4.73 8.60
C LEU A 167 -7.35 -5.65 9.71
N VAL A 168 -8.15 -5.85 10.75
CA VAL A 168 -7.81 -6.72 11.88
C VAL A 168 -7.83 -8.21 11.47
N ALA A 169 -8.67 -8.58 10.51
CA ALA A 169 -8.78 -9.95 9.97
C ALA A 169 -7.89 -10.20 8.74
N ALA A 170 -7.18 -9.18 8.26
CA ALA A 170 -6.24 -9.31 7.15
C ALA A 170 -5.05 -10.17 7.56
N THR A 171 -5.17 -11.46 7.26
CA THR A 171 -4.20 -12.48 7.67
C THR A 171 -2.82 -12.20 7.09
N SER A 172 -1.80 -12.56 7.84
CA SER A 172 -0.38 -12.56 7.44
C SER A 172 -0.12 -13.23 6.08
N ARG A 173 -0.96 -14.20 5.68
CA ARG A 173 -0.83 -14.93 4.42
C ARG A 173 -1.06 -14.06 3.19
N ARG A 174 -2.06 -13.15 3.20
CA ARG A 174 -2.32 -12.23 2.08
C ARG A 174 -1.16 -11.24 1.92
N ALA A 175 -0.67 -10.68 3.03
CA ALA A 175 0.50 -9.80 3.00
C ALA A 175 1.76 -10.52 2.51
N GLN A 176 1.91 -11.82 2.81
CA GLN A 176 3.05 -12.61 2.35
C GLN A 176 3.05 -12.81 0.82
N GLY A 177 1.91 -13.17 0.22
CA GLY A 177 1.79 -13.27 -1.24
C GLY A 177 2.07 -11.93 -1.93
N ALA A 178 1.47 -10.84 -1.42
CA ALA A 178 1.69 -9.50 -1.94
C ALA A 178 3.16 -9.05 -1.80
N ALA A 179 3.84 -9.44 -0.71
CA ALA A 179 5.24 -9.10 -0.49
C ALA A 179 6.18 -9.79 -1.48
N LEU A 180 5.89 -11.03 -1.88
CA LEU A 180 6.66 -11.71 -2.93
C LEU A 180 6.55 -10.98 -4.26
N GLU A 181 5.32 -10.64 -4.68
CA GLU A 181 5.09 -9.89 -5.94
C GLU A 181 5.74 -8.49 -5.91
N LEU A 182 5.69 -7.80 -4.76
CA LEU A 182 6.36 -6.52 -4.60
C LEU A 182 7.89 -6.65 -4.63
N GLY A 183 8.41 -7.68 -3.97
CA GLY A 183 9.86 -7.97 -3.94
C GLY A 183 10.40 -8.29 -5.34
N GLU A 184 9.70 -9.09 -6.12
CA GLU A 184 10.03 -9.39 -7.51
C GLU A 184 10.03 -8.12 -8.37
N PHE A 185 8.96 -7.30 -8.27
CA PHE A 185 8.86 -6.03 -8.98
C PHE A 185 10.01 -5.08 -8.63
N LEU A 186 10.32 -4.93 -7.33
CA LEU A 186 11.43 -4.07 -6.88
C LEU A 186 12.79 -4.60 -7.36
N GLY A 187 13.00 -5.92 -7.32
CA GLY A 187 14.21 -6.54 -7.85
C GLY A 187 14.39 -6.26 -9.34
N GLU A 188 13.32 -6.39 -10.13
CA GLU A 188 13.34 -6.05 -11.55
C GLU A 188 13.61 -4.56 -11.79
N LEU A 189 12.93 -3.68 -11.03
CA LEU A 189 13.10 -2.23 -11.14
C LEU A 189 14.54 -1.81 -10.85
N MET A 190 15.14 -2.32 -9.77
CA MET A 190 16.54 -2.03 -9.41
C MET A 190 17.52 -2.61 -10.42
N ARG A 191 17.21 -3.74 -11.06
CA ARG A 191 18.05 -4.31 -12.11
C ARG A 191 18.08 -3.44 -13.36
N VAL A 192 16.93 -2.83 -13.75
CA VAL A 192 16.85 -1.99 -14.95
C VAL A 192 17.19 -0.51 -14.67
N LYS A 193 17.20 -0.10 -13.39
CA LYS A 193 17.52 1.27 -12.93
C LYS A 193 18.51 1.23 -11.75
N PRO A 194 19.69 0.59 -11.89
CA PRO A 194 20.61 0.33 -10.76
C PRO A 194 21.19 1.59 -10.13
N ALA A 195 21.25 2.70 -10.87
CA ALA A 195 21.77 3.98 -10.37
C ALA A 195 20.68 4.87 -9.75
N ALA A 196 19.40 4.51 -9.87
CA ALA A 196 18.34 5.32 -9.31
C ALA A 196 18.18 5.10 -7.81
N ARG A 197 17.99 6.19 -7.05
CA ARG A 197 17.58 6.13 -5.66
C ARG A 197 16.13 5.67 -5.61
N THR A 198 15.89 4.50 -5.03
CA THR A 198 14.54 3.92 -4.92
C THR A 198 14.07 4.01 -3.48
N SER A 199 12.91 4.66 -3.27
CA SER A 199 12.24 4.77 -1.98
C SER A 199 10.89 4.03 -2.03
N LEU A 200 10.59 3.24 -1.01
CA LEU A 200 9.36 2.46 -0.89
C LEU A 200 8.42 3.18 0.08
N LEU A 201 7.26 3.61 -0.41
CA LEU A 201 6.29 4.44 0.32
C LEU A 201 5.02 3.62 0.60
N CYS A 202 4.69 3.40 1.86
CA CYS A 202 3.82 2.34 2.29
C CYS A 202 2.71 2.87 3.20
N HIS A 203 1.49 2.91 2.68
CA HIS A 203 0.34 3.42 3.39
C HIS A 203 -0.43 2.30 4.10
N SER A 204 -0.80 2.52 5.37
CA SER A 204 -1.74 1.67 6.08
C SER A 204 -1.34 0.19 6.03
N TYR A 205 -2.24 -0.72 5.65
CA TYR A 205 -1.96 -2.15 5.44
C TYR A 205 -0.81 -2.40 4.45
N GLY A 206 -0.59 -1.50 3.50
CA GLY A 206 0.57 -1.57 2.59
C GLY A 206 1.90 -1.57 3.32
N SER A 207 1.99 -1.01 4.52
CA SER A 207 3.21 -1.06 5.34
C SER A 207 3.58 -2.48 5.79
N VAL A 208 2.58 -3.33 6.03
CA VAL A 208 2.79 -4.76 6.34
C VAL A 208 3.36 -5.51 5.13
N VAL A 209 2.86 -5.19 3.92
CA VAL A 209 3.37 -5.76 2.66
C VAL A 209 4.81 -5.33 2.43
N CYS A 210 5.07 -4.03 2.55
CA CYS A 210 6.40 -3.45 2.33
C CYS A 210 7.45 -3.97 3.31
N ALA A 211 7.12 -4.07 4.59
CA ALA A 211 8.04 -4.56 5.62
C ALA A 211 8.56 -5.98 5.30
N ARG A 212 7.69 -6.81 4.73
CA ARG A 212 8.04 -8.18 4.32
C ARG A 212 8.83 -8.21 3.01
N ALA A 213 8.49 -7.30 2.08
CA ALA A 213 9.17 -7.22 0.79
C ALA A 213 10.56 -6.59 0.88
N ALA A 214 10.78 -5.66 1.83
CA ALA A 214 12.01 -4.87 1.93
C ALA A 214 13.23 -5.65 2.42
N ALA A 215 13.03 -6.86 2.98
CA ALA A 215 14.13 -7.67 3.51
C ALA A 215 15.16 -7.99 2.42
N GLY A 216 16.42 -7.59 2.66
CA GLY A 216 17.53 -7.83 1.74
C GLY A 216 17.55 -6.98 0.46
N LEU A 217 16.53 -6.15 0.21
CA LEU A 217 16.51 -5.24 -0.95
C LEU A 217 17.33 -3.97 -0.69
N ARG A 218 18.04 -3.50 -1.71
CA ARG A 218 18.86 -2.28 -1.64
C ARG A 218 18.06 -1.02 -1.98
N ILE A 219 16.88 -0.86 -1.37
CA ILE A 219 16.13 0.39 -1.43
C ILE A 219 16.78 1.42 -0.49
N ALA A 220 16.66 2.69 -0.82
CA ALA A 220 17.24 3.77 -0.01
C ALA A 220 16.42 4.07 1.24
N ASP A 221 15.10 4.13 1.09
CA ASP A 221 14.18 4.48 2.15
C ASP A 221 12.98 3.53 2.18
N LEU A 222 12.54 3.21 3.38
CA LEU A 222 11.25 2.59 3.67
C LEU A 222 10.43 3.58 4.49
N VAL A 223 9.37 4.12 3.90
CA VAL A 223 8.52 5.15 4.52
C VAL A 223 7.18 4.53 4.89
N LEU A 224 6.91 4.45 6.18
CA LEU A 224 5.69 3.90 6.77
C LEU A 224 4.79 5.06 7.20
N TYR A 225 3.61 5.22 6.61
CA TYR A 225 2.69 6.29 7.01
C TYR A 225 1.27 5.78 7.20
N GLY A 226 0.62 6.24 8.28
CA GLY A 226 -0.65 5.70 8.71
C GLY A 226 -0.61 4.19 8.96
N SER A 227 0.50 3.68 9.48
CA SER A 227 0.74 2.24 9.62
C SER A 227 0.10 1.68 10.89
N PRO A 228 -0.61 0.53 10.83
CA PRO A 228 -1.12 -0.16 12.01
C PRO A 228 -0.04 -0.97 12.76
N GLY A 229 1.19 -0.98 12.25
CA GLY A 229 2.29 -1.88 12.60
C GLY A 229 2.70 -2.71 11.40
N VAL A 230 3.81 -3.41 11.49
CA VAL A 230 4.44 -4.12 10.35
C VAL A 230 4.78 -5.59 10.63
N GLY A 231 4.36 -6.10 11.78
CA GLY A 231 4.54 -7.50 12.17
C GLY A 231 5.92 -7.84 12.74
N VAL A 232 6.72 -6.81 13.08
CA VAL A 232 7.98 -6.92 13.83
C VAL A 232 7.98 -5.92 14.97
N ASP A 233 8.89 -6.10 15.94
CA ASP A 233 8.90 -5.31 17.16
C ASP A 233 9.76 -4.05 17.05
N ASP A 234 10.73 -4.02 16.10
CA ASP A 234 11.63 -2.91 15.88
C ASP A 234 12.17 -2.88 14.43
N VAL A 235 12.93 -1.84 14.10
CA VAL A 235 13.56 -1.66 12.79
C VAL A 235 14.53 -2.78 12.45
N ALA A 236 15.23 -3.37 13.42
CA ALA A 236 16.18 -4.46 13.16
C ALA A 236 15.46 -5.71 12.64
N GLY A 237 14.23 -5.96 13.13
CA GLY A 237 13.37 -7.05 12.66
C GLY A 237 12.98 -6.95 11.17
N LEU A 238 13.03 -5.77 10.57
CA LEU A 238 12.75 -5.58 9.13
C LEU A 238 13.84 -6.15 8.21
N ARG A 239 15.06 -6.36 8.72
CA ARG A 239 16.21 -6.90 7.96
C ARG A 239 16.47 -6.17 6.64
N THR A 240 16.27 -4.87 6.63
CA THR A 240 16.49 -4.01 5.46
C THR A 240 17.67 -3.06 5.70
N PRO A 241 18.52 -2.79 4.69
CA PRO A 241 19.54 -1.75 4.79
C PRO A 241 18.98 -0.32 4.61
N ALA A 242 17.69 -0.19 4.28
CA ALA A 242 17.03 1.09 4.05
C ALA A 242 16.97 1.93 5.32
N VAL A 243 16.97 3.25 5.17
CA VAL A 243 16.57 4.15 6.25
C VAL A 243 15.06 4.01 6.44
N VAL A 244 14.63 3.67 7.65
CA VAL A 244 13.21 3.51 7.98
C VAL A 244 12.67 4.80 8.56
N TRP A 245 11.61 5.31 7.95
CA TRP A 245 10.88 6.50 8.35
C TRP A 245 9.47 6.13 8.75
N ALA A 246 8.91 6.78 9.76
CA ALA A 246 7.51 6.62 10.14
C ALA A 246 6.85 7.98 10.38
N GLY A 247 5.57 8.09 10.03
CA GLY A 247 4.75 9.27 10.28
C GLY A 247 3.29 8.92 10.44
N ARG A 248 2.61 9.63 11.36
CA ARG A 248 1.17 9.49 11.60
C ARG A 248 0.58 10.87 11.82
N GLY A 249 -0.49 11.17 11.09
CA GLY A 249 -1.26 12.41 11.27
C GLY A 249 -2.01 12.39 12.60
N ASP A 250 -2.20 13.57 13.21
CA ASP A 250 -2.79 13.67 14.55
C ASP A 250 -4.26 13.19 14.56
N ASP A 251 -5.00 13.38 13.44
CA ASP A 251 -6.40 12.95 13.30
C ASP A 251 -6.53 11.57 12.63
N ASP A 252 -5.43 10.81 12.52
CA ASP A 252 -5.48 9.48 11.93
C ASP A 252 -6.01 8.44 12.92
N TRP A 253 -7.21 7.91 12.64
CA TRP A 253 -7.87 6.88 13.44
C TRP A 253 -7.04 5.60 13.64
N ILE A 254 -5.98 5.38 12.84
CA ILE A 254 -5.10 4.23 12.99
C ILE A 254 -4.39 4.22 14.36
N ALA A 255 -4.30 5.39 15.01
CA ALA A 255 -3.78 5.51 16.37
C ALA A 255 -4.60 4.70 17.40
N ASP A 256 -5.90 4.53 17.14
CA ASP A 256 -6.83 3.80 18.02
C ASP A 256 -6.79 2.27 17.80
N VAL A 257 -6.08 1.80 16.76
CA VAL A 257 -5.92 0.37 16.50
C VAL A 257 -4.93 -0.23 17.49
N PRO A 258 -5.30 -1.30 18.22
CA PRO A 258 -4.39 -1.91 19.21
C PRO A 258 -3.10 -2.43 18.53
N HIS A 259 -1.96 -1.89 18.94
CA HIS A 259 -0.62 -2.31 18.50
C HIS A 259 -0.15 -3.53 19.28
N ILE A 260 -0.90 -4.62 19.18
CA ILE A 260 -0.59 -5.90 19.81
C ILE A 260 -0.34 -6.97 18.76
N ARG A 261 0.45 -7.97 19.09
CA ARG A 261 0.65 -9.16 18.30
C ARG A 261 0.35 -10.38 19.16
N LEU A 262 -0.63 -11.17 18.76
CA LEU A 262 -0.95 -12.44 19.37
C LEU A 262 -0.50 -13.55 18.41
N GLN A 263 0.46 -14.33 18.85
CA GLN A 263 0.89 -15.53 18.15
C GLN A 263 -0.01 -16.68 18.56
N LEU A 264 -0.87 -17.13 17.67
CA LEU A 264 -1.71 -18.29 17.84
C LEU A 264 -1.09 -19.48 17.07
N PRO A 265 -1.40 -20.74 17.44
CA PRO A 265 -0.81 -21.93 16.80
C PRO A 265 -0.96 -21.98 15.26
N TYR A 266 -1.96 -21.29 14.72
CA TYR A 266 -2.29 -21.33 13.29
C TYR A 266 -2.43 -19.95 12.63
N ALA A 267 -2.27 -18.83 13.38
CA ALA A 267 -2.39 -17.48 12.85
C ALA A 267 -1.74 -16.44 13.77
N ASP A 268 -1.00 -15.51 13.19
CA ASP A 268 -0.62 -14.27 13.87
C ASP A 268 -1.75 -13.25 13.73
N VAL A 269 -2.21 -12.69 14.85
CA VAL A 269 -3.25 -11.66 14.89
C VAL A 269 -2.64 -10.37 15.43
N GLY A 270 -2.87 -9.26 14.71
CA GLY A 270 -2.30 -7.95 15.04
C GLY A 270 -1.00 -7.67 14.27
N PHE A 271 -0.56 -6.42 14.36
CA PHE A 271 0.54 -5.90 13.52
C PHE A 271 1.80 -5.54 14.31
N GLY A 272 1.84 -5.81 15.62
CA GLY A 272 3.03 -5.57 16.47
C GLY A 272 3.20 -4.12 16.89
N THR A 273 4.44 -3.74 17.16
CA THR A 273 4.80 -2.42 17.71
C THR A 273 4.42 -1.28 16.77
N ASP A 274 3.95 -0.17 17.35
CA ASP A 274 3.63 1.06 16.62
C ASP A 274 4.89 1.66 15.97
N PRO A 275 4.93 1.83 14.65
CA PRO A 275 6.11 2.34 13.96
C PRO A 275 6.51 3.78 14.33
N VAL A 276 5.59 4.57 14.88
CA VAL A 276 5.92 5.93 15.36
C VAL A 276 6.36 5.96 16.82
N SER A 277 6.34 4.83 17.51
CA SER A 277 6.85 4.74 18.88
C SER A 277 8.38 4.77 18.93
N GLU A 278 8.94 5.33 19.99
CA GLU A 278 10.39 5.34 20.23
C GLU A 278 10.97 3.92 20.23
N GLY A 279 10.25 2.97 20.83
CA GLY A 279 10.69 1.57 20.93
C GLY A 279 10.82 0.85 19.58
N PHE A 280 10.13 1.30 18.54
CA PHE A 280 10.28 0.75 17.19
C PHE A 280 11.60 1.19 16.51
N GLY A 281 12.07 2.41 16.79
CA GLY A 281 13.36 2.92 16.32
C GLY A 281 13.37 3.45 14.90
N ALA A 282 12.24 3.73 14.27
CA ALA A 282 12.17 4.45 13.01
C ALA A 282 12.51 5.95 13.20
N ARG A 283 12.99 6.60 12.13
CA ARG A 283 13.09 8.06 12.11
C ARG A 283 11.72 8.66 11.91
N ILE A 284 11.32 9.58 12.77
CA ILE A 284 9.98 10.16 12.73
C ILE A 284 10.00 11.45 11.91
N PHE A 285 9.03 11.58 10.99
CA PHE A 285 8.80 12.82 10.24
C PHE A 285 7.44 13.43 10.59
N ASP A 286 7.34 14.77 10.50
CA ASP A 286 6.08 15.48 10.71
C ASP A 286 5.05 15.09 9.64
N ALA A 287 3.95 14.48 10.08
CA ALA A 287 2.83 14.06 9.23
C ALA A 287 1.61 15.00 9.36
N GLY A 288 1.73 16.10 10.12
CA GLY A 288 0.68 17.11 10.29
C GLY A 288 -0.59 16.55 10.93
N SER A 289 -1.66 17.34 10.88
CA SER A 289 -2.95 17.03 11.51
C SER A 289 -3.95 16.31 10.61
N GLY A 290 -3.54 15.78 9.45
CA GLY A 290 -4.45 15.11 8.52
C GLY A 290 -4.91 13.73 9.01
N GLY A 291 -6.08 13.30 8.51
CA GLY A 291 -6.61 11.95 8.74
C GLY A 291 -5.97 10.89 7.86
N HIS A 292 -6.45 9.65 7.99
CA HIS A 292 -5.87 8.44 7.37
C HIS A 292 -5.69 8.48 5.84
N SER A 293 -6.43 9.31 5.13
CA SER A 293 -6.38 9.40 3.66
C SER A 293 -5.66 10.65 3.14
N ASP A 294 -5.16 11.54 4.01
CA ASP A 294 -4.74 12.89 3.64
C ASP A 294 -3.21 13.04 3.43
N TYR A 295 -2.44 11.98 3.65
CA TYR A 295 -0.97 12.03 3.60
C TYR A 295 -0.41 12.58 2.29
N LEU A 296 -1.02 12.24 1.17
CA LEU A 296 -0.59 12.71 -0.15
C LEU A 296 -1.53 13.76 -0.76
N ALA A 297 -2.34 14.44 0.08
CA ALA A 297 -3.14 15.57 -0.36
C ALA A 297 -2.23 16.73 -0.82
N PRO A 298 -2.55 17.39 -1.95
CA PRO A 298 -1.76 18.50 -2.45
C PRO A 298 -1.55 19.59 -1.38
N GLY A 299 -0.29 19.98 -1.18
CA GLY A 299 0.09 21.01 -0.20
C GLY A 299 0.19 20.55 1.25
N SER A 300 -0.16 19.29 1.57
CA SER A 300 -0.07 18.76 2.94
C SER A 300 1.36 18.72 3.48
N VAL A 301 1.50 18.74 4.80
CA VAL A 301 2.80 18.61 5.48
C VAL A 301 3.44 17.26 5.17
N PRO A 302 2.74 16.11 5.30
CA PRO A 302 3.33 14.82 5.04
C PRO A 302 3.76 14.64 3.58
N LEU A 303 3.03 15.18 2.60
CA LEU A 303 3.44 15.13 1.20
C LEU A 303 4.81 15.80 0.99
N LYS A 304 5.03 16.99 1.58
CA LYS A 304 6.31 17.71 1.49
C LYS A 304 7.44 16.93 2.14
N ASN A 305 7.21 16.37 3.31
CA ASN A 305 8.21 15.58 4.04
C ASN A 305 8.53 14.25 3.35
N ILE A 306 7.54 13.54 2.81
CA ILE A 306 7.75 12.34 2.01
C ILE A 306 8.56 12.69 0.74
N ALA A 307 8.27 13.80 0.07
CA ALA A 307 9.05 14.23 -1.08
C ALA A 307 10.53 14.52 -0.70
N ARG A 308 10.80 15.18 0.42
CA ARG A 308 12.17 15.39 0.93
C ARG A 308 12.90 14.07 1.18
N ILE A 309 12.23 13.09 1.78
CA ILE A 309 12.81 11.76 2.00
C ILE A 309 13.21 11.12 0.67
N VAL A 310 12.32 11.13 -0.32
CA VAL A 310 12.60 10.59 -1.66
C VAL A 310 13.76 11.31 -2.33
N ASP A 311 13.90 12.63 -2.11
CA ASP A 311 15.01 13.45 -2.59
C ASP A 311 16.33 13.21 -1.81
N GLY A 312 16.29 12.38 -0.76
CA GLY A 312 17.45 12.13 0.10
C GLY A 312 17.75 13.26 1.08
N GLN A 313 16.77 14.13 1.32
CA GLN A 313 16.85 15.24 2.26
C GLN A 313 16.26 14.83 3.62
N ILE A 314 16.58 15.57 4.66
CA ILE A 314 16.02 15.37 5.99
C ILE A 314 14.64 16.06 6.03
N PRO A 315 13.55 15.33 6.36
CA PRO A 315 12.23 15.92 6.53
C PRO A 315 12.16 16.75 7.82
N ASP A 316 11.08 17.54 7.95
CA ASP A 316 10.82 18.23 9.20
C ASP A 316 10.44 17.22 10.30
N ALA A 317 10.95 17.42 11.52
CA ALA A 317 10.57 16.66 12.68
C ALA A 317 9.14 17.07 13.16
N PRO A 318 8.41 16.18 13.85
CA PRO A 318 7.15 16.55 14.49
C PRO A 318 7.33 17.78 15.39
N ARG A 319 6.32 18.63 15.41
CA ARG A 319 6.30 19.75 16.36
C ARG A 319 6.05 19.20 17.76
N ALA A 320 6.80 19.69 18.72
CA ALA A 320 6.64 19.35 20.13
C ALA A 320 5.30 19.90 20.66
#